data_21696f854cc6fddcde144c870a6c0a27
#
_entry.id   21696f854cc6fddcde144c870a6c0a27
#
_cell.length_a   1.000
_cell.length_b   1.000
_cell.length_c   1.000
_cell.angle_alpha   90.00
_cell.angle_beta   90.00
_cell.angle_gamma   90.00
#
_symmetry.space_group_name_H-M   'P 1'
#
loop_
_entity.id
_entity.type
_entity.pdbx_description
1 polymer ?
#
loop_
_entity_poly.entity_id
_entity_poly.type
_entity_poly.pdbx_seq_one_letter_code
_entity_poly.pdbx_strand_id
1 'polypeptide(L)'
;MIFALLLLVQSIAPLPPAAPAAPEVAAPAPVADADLREYAAIVGRKAVGKPVGGPYGTADKVLILARDDKGYPVVGASFGYPVRDTLPPPPDGTLAVVRLHQKPSTIVPGPTDDDRAFVAANRLPLFVIGEWQRPAPMWEVAWLDGAVRIRSIGEVGEIGPWQD
;
A
#
# COMPACT_ATOMS: atom_id res chain seq x y z
N MET A 1 45.32 -54.12 -43.37
CA MET A 1 44.02 -53.61 -42.84
C MET A 1 44.30 -52.37 -42.05
N ILE A 2 43.95 -51.18 -42.61
CA ILE A 2 44.19 -49.90 -42.00
C ILE A 2 42.79 -49.34 -41.55
N PHE A 3 42.59 -49.24 -40.23
CA PHE A 3 41.40 -48.68 -39.70
C PHE A 3 41.52 -47.12 -39.67
N ALA A 4 40.72 -46.44 -40.45
CA ALA A 4 40.60 -44.98 -40.42
C ALA A 4 39.64 -44.60 -39.30
N LEU A 5 40.15 -43.90 -38.28
CA LEU A 5 39.35 -43.27 -37.18
C LEU A 5 38.78 -41.94 -37.63
N LEU A 6 37.48 -41.91 -37.86
CA LEU A 6 36.76 -40.65 -38.21
C LEU A 6 36.47 -39.88 -36.92
N LEU A 7 37.20 -38.80 -36.67
CA LEU A 7 36.87 -37.83 -35.58
C LEU A 7 35.70 -36.94 -36.01
N LEU A 8 34.57 -37.16 -35.38
CA LEU A 8 33.40 -36.29 -35.52
C LEU A 8 33.60 -35.04 -34.64
N VAL A 9 33.96 -33.91 -35.24
CA VAL A 9 33.99 -32.60 -34.55
C VAL A 9 32.58 -32.07 -34.48
N GLN A 10 31.96 -32.19 -33.31
CA GLN A 10 30.66 -31.53 -33.06
C GLN A 10 30.90 -30.02 -32.86
N SER A 11 30.38 -29.23 -33.79
CA SER A 11 30.37 -27.77 -33.72
C SER A 11 29.37 -27.34 -32.66
N ILE A 12 29.85 -26.89 -31.48
CA ILE A 12 29.01 -26.32 -30.44
C ILE A 12 28.64 -24.93 -30.89
N ALA A 13 27.37 -24.72 -31.25
CA ALA A 13 26.84 -23.39 -31.54
C ALA A 13 26.93 -22.48 -30.27
N PRO A 14 27.33 -21.22 -30.39
CA PRO A 14 27.37 -20.33 -29.25
C PRO A 14 25.95 -20.12 -28.68
N LEU A 15 25.84 -20.19 -27.36
CA LEU A 15 24.59 -19.87 -26.65
C LEU A 15 24.12 -18.44 -27.01
N PRO A 16 22.82 -18.26 -27.27
CA PRO A 16 22.29 -16.92 -27.47
C PRO A 16 22.57 -16.05 -26.23
N PRO A 17 22.82 -14.74 -26.42
CA PRO A 17 23.03 -13.84 -25.28
C PRO A 17 21.81 -13.87 -24.36
N ALA A 18 22.07 -13.94 -23.05
CA ALA A 18 21.02 -13.92 -22.03
C ALA A 18 20.13 -12.71 -22.23
N ALA A 19 18.82 -12.93 -22.26
CA ALA A 19 17.85 -11.83 -22.32
C ALA A 19 18.14 -10.85 -21.18
N PRO A 20 18.00 -9.52 -21.40
CA PRO A 20 18.16 -8.55 -20.33
C PRO A 20 17.22 -8.91 -19.19
N ALA A 21 17.77 -8.96 -17.97
CA ALA A 21 16.95 -9.19 -16.77
C ALA A 21 15.81 -8.19 -16.74
N ALA A 22 14.58 -8.68 -16.50
CA ALA A 22 13.44 -7.80 -16.28
C ALA A 22 13.78 -6.82 -15.15
N PRO A 23 13.36 -5.54 -15.23
CA PRO A 23 13.64 -4.60 -14.18
C PRO A 23 13.10 -5.16 -12.86
N GLU A 24 13.97 -5.25 -11.87
CA GLU A 24 13.60 -5.68 -10.52
C GLU A 24 12.58 -4.68 -9.99
N VAL A 25 11.34 -5.13 -9.81
CA VAL A 25 10.29 -4.30 -9.21
C VAL A 25 10.73 -4.06 -7.77
N ALA A 26 11.11 -2.82 -7.47
CA ALA A 26 11.51 -2.45 -6.12
C ALA A 26 10.41 -2.84 -5.13
N ALA A 27 10.80 -3.49 -4.02
CA ALA A 27 9.86 -3.80 -2.95
C ALA A 27 9.17 -2.52 -2.46
N PRO A 28 7.85 -2.56 -2.19
CA PRO A 28 7.12 -1.39 -1.74
C PRO A 28 7.78 -0.80 -0.48
N ALA A 29 7.85 0.53 -0.43
CA ALA A 29 8.46 1.23 0.69
C ALA A 29 7.63 1.01 1.97
N PRO A 30 8.27 0.69 3.10
CA PRO A 30 7.57 0.48 4.37
C PRO A 30 6.99 1.77 4.98
N VAL A 31 7.47 2.92 4.52
CA VAL A 31 7.02 4.26 4.92
C VAL A 31 6.73 5.06 3.66
N ALA A 32 5.63 5.80 3.66
CA ALA A 32 5.27 6.65 2.53
C ALA A 32 6.27 7.80 2.36
N ASP A 33 6.66 8.07 1.11
CA ASP A 33 7.35 9.31 0.76
C ASP A 33 6.44 10.54 0.95
N ALA A 34 7.03 11.76 0.87
CA ALA A 34 6.29 13.00 1.10
C ALA A 34 5.14 13.18 0.10
N ASP A 35 5.39 12.89 -1.18
CA ASP A 35 4.42 13.07 -2.27
C ASP A 35 3.23 12.11 -2.12
N LEU A 36 3.51 10.86 -1.78
CA LEU A 36 2.48 9.85 -1.56
C LEU A 36 1.63 10.19 -0.33
N ARG A 37 2.25 10.71 0.73
CA ARG A 37 1.55 11.14 1.94
C ARG A 37 0.64 12.34 1.68
N GLU A 38 1.13 13.34 0.97
CA GLU A 38 0.33 14.51 0.58
C GLU A 38 -0.84 14.08 -0.30
N TYR A 39 -0.60 13.23 -1.28
CA TYR A 39 -1.65 12.68 -2.13
C TYR A 39 -2.69 11.90 -1.33
N ALA A 40 -2.26 11.02 -0.42
CA ALA A 40 -3.16 10.26 0.46
C ALA A 40 -4.04 11.19 1.31
N ALA A 41 -3.46 12.29 1.84
CA ALA A 41 -4.21 13.29 2.60
C ALA A 41 -5.27 13.99 1.74
N ILE A 42 -4.92 14.38 0.52
CA ILE A 42 -5.83 15.04 -0.41
C ILE A 42 -7.00 14.11 -0.80
N VAL A 43 -6.70 12.89 -1.28
CA VAL A 43 -7.76 11.98 -1.76
C VAL A 43 -8.60 11.44 -0.62
N GLY A 44 -7.99 11.17 0.53
CA GLY A 44 -8.68 10.70 1.72
C GLY A 44 -9.67 11.75 2.23
N ARG A 45 -9.26 13.01 2.38
CA ARG A 45 -10.16 14.11 2.80
C ARG A 45 -11.27 14.37 1.78
N LYS A 46 -10.98 14.27 0.48
CA LYS A 46 -12.01 14.37 -0.57
C LYS A 46 -13.04 13.22 -0.51
N ALA A 47 -12.67 12.09 0.06
CA ALA A 47 -13.54 10.92 0.22
C ALA A 47 -14.39 10.99 1.49
N VAL A 48 -14.06 11.85 2.46
CA VAL A 48 -14.84 12.05 3.69
C VAL A 48 -16.28 12.49 3.36
N GLY A 49 -17.26 11.84 3.98
CA GLY A 49 -18.68 12.15 3.79
C GLY A 49 -19.29 11.65 2.48
N LYS A 50 -18.50 11.05 1.58
CA LYS A 50 -19.03 10.45 0.35
C LYS A 50 -19.49 9.02 0.61
N PRO A 51 -20.69 8.60 0.18
CA PRO A 51 -21.13 7.23 0.37
C PRO A 51 -20.27 6.25 -0.43
N VAL A 52 -20.02 5.08 0.16
CA VAL A 52 -19.51 3.91 -0.56
C VAL A 52 -20.73 3.04 -0.87
N GLY A 53 -20.77 2.44 -2.04
CA GLY A 53 -21.85 1.50 -2.40
C GLY A 53 -21.92 0.37 -1.38
N GLY A 54 -23.11 0.18 -0.77
CA GLY A 54 -23.35 -0.84 0.24
C GLY A 54 -24.43 -0.41 1.23
N PRO A 55 -24.87 -1.29 2.16
CA PRO A 55 -25.83 -0.93 3.19
C PRO A 55 -25.25 0.18 4.07
N TYR A 56 -25.99 1.25 4.19
CA TYR A 56 -25.60 2.49 4.84
C TYR A 56 -24.93 2.27 6.22
N GLY A 57 -23.74 2.78 6.37
CA GLY A 57 -23.10 2.98 7.67
C GLY A 57 -22.51 1.74 8.34
N THR A 58 -22.22 0.68 7.59
CA THR A 58 -21.61 -0.56 8.11
C THR A 58 -20.26 -0.89 7.50
N ALA A 59 -19.78 -0.10 6.56
CA ALA A 59 -18.52 -0.36 5.86
C ALA A 59 -17.57 0.84 5.96
N ASP A 60 -16.32 0.56 6.23
CA ASP A 60 -15.23 1.51 6.05
C ASP A 60 -14.99 1.74 4.56
N LYS A 61 -14.51 2.90 4.21
CA LYS A 61 -14.10 3.23 2.86
C LYS A 61 -12.62 2.94 2.70
N VAL A 62 -12.25 2.21 1.66
CA VAL A 62 -10.87 1.85 1.38
C VAL A 62 -10.48 2.38 0.00
N LEU A 63 -9.34 3.08 -0.07
CA LEU A 63 -8.72 3.52 -1.31
C LEU A 63 -7.36 2.85 -1.44
N ILE A 64 -7.11 2.21 -2.58
CA ILE A 64 -5.81 1.64 -2.92
C ILE A 64 -5.04 2.67 -3.74
N LEU A 65 -3.86 3.05 -3.26
CA LEU A 65 -3.00 3.99 -3.97
C LEU A 65 -1.96 3.23 -4.78
N ALA A 66 -1.80 3.64 -6.03
CA ALA A 66 -0.84 3.10 -6.99
C ALA A 66 -0.16 4.24 -7.75
N ARG A 67 0.73 3.93 -8.71
CA ARG A 67 1.25 4.91 -9.66
C ARG A 67 0.68 4.66 -11.05
N ASP A 68 0.47 5.74 -11.79
CA ASP A 68 0.15 5.65 -13.21
C ASP A 68 1.41 5.38 -14.06
N ASP A 69 1.24 5.26 -15.38
CA ASP A 69 2.33 5.00 -16.35
C ASP A 69 3.40 6.09 -16.37
N LYS A 70 3.09 7.28 -15.84
CA LYS A 70 4.00 8.42 -15.72
C LYS A 70 4.67 8.51 -14.35
N GLY A 71 4.32 7.61 -13.43
CA GLY A 71 4.85 7.56 -12.07
C GLY A 71 4.13 8.45 -11.06
N TYR A 72 3.00 9.09 -11.42
CA TYR A 72 2.22 9.91 -10.48
C TYR A 72 1.33 9.03 -9.59
N PRO A 73 1.15 9.39 -8.30
CA PRO A 73 0.24 8.68 -7.43
C PRO A 73 -1.21 8.85 -7.90
N VAL A 74 -1.94 7.75 -7.95
CA VAL A 74 -3.35 7.67 -8.36
C VAL A 74 -4.14 6.76 -7.43
N VAL A 75 -5.46 6.93 -7.39
CA VAL A 75 -6.35 5.95 -6.77
C VAL A 75 -6.62 4.84 -7.79
N GLY A 76 -6.00 3.68 -7.58
CA GLY A 76 -6.17 2.51 -8.45
C GLY A 76 -7.49 1.78 -8.21
N ALA A 77 -7.99 1.76 -6.95
CA ALA A 77 -9.26 1.15 -6.59
C ALA A 77 -9.90 1.85 -5.39
N SER A 78 -11.23 1.77 -5.28
CA SER A 78 -12.01 2.27 -4.15
C SER A 78 -13.19 1.35 -3.88
N PHE A 79 -13.38 0.93 -2.62
CA PHE A 79 -14.47 0.03 -2.22
C PHE A 79 -14.84 0.20 -0.75
N GLY A 80 -16.01 -0.36 -0.38
CA GLY A 80 -16.43 -0.49 1.01
C GLY A 80 -15.92 -1.80 1.60
N TYR A 81 -15.48 -1.79 2.87
CA TYR A 81 -15.02 -2.98 3.58
C TYR A 81 -15.66 -3.06 4.97
N PRO A 82 -15.96 -4.26 5.50
CA PRO A 82 -16.56 -4.39 6.82
C PRO A 82 -15.74 -3.68 7.90
N VAL A 83 -16.45 -2.99 8.79
CA VAL A 83 -15.84 -2.35 9.94
C VAL A 83 -15.26 -3.41 10.87
N ARG A 84 -14.05 -3.19 11.39
CA ARG A 84 -13.31 -4.06 12.31
C ARG A 84 -12.81 -5.38 11.71
N ASP A 85 -12.75 -5.49 10.39
CA ASP A 85 -12.08 -6.63 9.75
C ASP A 85 -10.69 -6.23 9.28
N THR A 86 -9.73 -7.13 9.42
CA THR A 86 -8.38 -6.95 8.85
C THR A 86 -8.49 -6.94 7.33
N LEU A 87 -7.98 -5.89 6.70
CA LEU A 87 -7.98 -5.78 5.25
C LEU A 87 -7.24 -6.97 4.60
N PRO A 88 -7.74 -7.48 3.47
CA PRO A 88 -7.05 -8.51 2.72
C PRO A 88 -5.73 -7.95 2.14
N PRO A 89 -4.80 -8.83 1.74
CA PRO A 89 -3.61 -8.40 1.00
C PRO A 89 -4.01 -7.56 -0.20
N PRO A 90 -3.38 -6.39 -0.39
CA PRO A 90 -3.70 -5.51 -1.50
C PRO A 90 -3.14 -6.07 -2.82
N PRO A 91 -3.65 -5.63 -3.98
CA PRO A 91 -3.12 -6.01 -5.29
C PRO A 91 -1.64 -5.64 -5.45
N ASP A 92 -0.95 -6.35 -6.33
CA ASP A 92 0.43 -6.02 -6.73
C ASP A 92 0.51 -4.58 -7.26
N GLY A 93 1.61 -3.91 -6.96
CA GLY A 93 1.82 -2.50 -7.34
C GLY A 93 1.14 -1.49 -6.41
N THR A 94 0.48 -1.93 -5.33
CA THR A 94 -0.03 -1.03 -4.29
C THR A 94 1.13 -0.35 -3.58
N LEU A 95 1.05 0.98 -3.45
CA LEU A 95 2.04 1.79 -2.74
C LEU A 95 1.62 2.10 -1.31
N ALA A 96 0.34 2.32 -1.10
CA ALA A 96 -0.25 2.57 0.21
C ALA A 96 -1.76 2.33 0.16
N VAL A 97 -2.37 2.26 1.33
CA VAL A 97 -3.83 2.15 1.47
C VAL A 97 -4.34 3.32 2.31
N VAL A 98 -5.51 3.86 1.96
CA VAL A 98 -6.23 4.83 2.80
C VAL A 98 -7.51 4.15 3.27
N ARG A 99 -7.72 4.11 4.58
CA ARG A 99 -8.93 3.56 5.21
C ARG A 99 -9.66 4.67 5.97
N LEU A 100 -10.92 4.89 5.63
CA LEU A 100 -11.78 5.85 6.31
C LEU A 100 -12.75 5.09 7.21
N HIS A 101 -12.56 5.22 8.51
CA HIS A 101 -13.48 4.66 9.49
C HIS A 101 -14.75 5.52 9.57
N GLN A 102 -15.89 4.96 9.20
CA GLN A 102 -17.18 5.69 9.17
C GLN A 102 -17.85 5.78 10.54
N LYS A 103 -17.58 4.85 11.44
CA LYS A 103 -18.13 4.87 12.79
C LYS A 103 -17.03 4.71 13.83
N PRO A 104 -17.13 5.43 14.94
CA PRO A 104 -16.23 5.17 16.04
C PRO A 104 -16.47 3.72 16.51
N SER A 105 -15.50 2.86 16.26
CA SER A 105 -15.55 1.48 16.74
C SER A 105 -15.31 1.43 18.25
N THR A 106 -14.69 2.47 18.78
CA THR A 106 -14.33 2.65 20.17
C THR A 106 -14.35 4.12 20.53
N ILE A 107 -14.30 4.44 21.80
CA ILE A 107 -14.23 5.82 22.33
C ILE A 107 -12.90 6.52 21.91
N VAL A 108 -11.90 5.76 21.50
CA VAL A 108 -10.59 6.30 21.11
C VAL A 108 -10.53 6.43 19.59
N PRO A 109 -10.45 7.65 19.05
CA PRO A 109 -10.20 7.85 17.61
C PRO A 109 -8.77 7.42 17.29
N GLY A 110 -8.59 6.69 16.19
CA GLY A 110 -7.26 6.31 15.71
C GLY A 110 -7.23 4.96 15.01
N PRO A 111 -6.04 4.53 14.60
CA PRO A 111 -5.82 3.21 14.04
C PRO A 111 -6.19 2.09 15.02
N THR A 112 -6.83 1.05 14.50
CA THR A 112 -7.26 -0.14 15.24
C THR A 112 -6.17 -1.21 15.24
N ASP A 113 -6.39 -2.30 16.00
CA ASP A 113 -5.51 -3.46 15.96
C ASP A 113 -5.53 -4.14 14.59
N ASP A 114 -6.65 -4.10 13.87
CA ASP A 114 -6.75 -4.62 12.49
C ASP A 114 -5.89 -3.80 11.51
N ASP A 115 -5.84 -2.49 11.68
CA ASP A 115 -4.97 -1.60 10.89
C ASP A 115 -3.49 -1.91 11.16
N ARG A 116 -3.13 -2.14 12.41
CA ARG A 116 -1.77 -2.56 12.81
C ARG A 116 -1.43 -3.94 12.21
N ALA A 117 -2.36 -4.90 12.29
CA ALA A 117 -2.18 -6.24 11.75
C ALA A 117 -1.98 -6.21 10.23
N PHE A 118 -2.74 -5.37 9.49
CA PHE A 118 -2.57 -5.16 8.07
C PHE A 118 -1.15 -4.69 7.73
N VAL A 119 -0.65 -3.66 8.41
CA VAL A 119 0.71 -3.12 8.17
C VAL A 119 1.78 -4.13 8.56
N ALA A 120 1.59 -4.86 9.65
CA ALA A 120 2.52 -5.91 10.07
C ALA A 120 2.64 -7.03 9.03
N ALA A 121 1.53 -7.41 8.39
CA ALA A 121 1.49 -8.47 7.38
C ALA A 121 2.03 -8.04 6.01
N ASN A 122 1.67 -6.84 5.56
CA ASN A 122 1.90 -6.40 4.16
C ASN A 122 3.10 -5.46 4.01
N ARG A 123 3.61 -4.88 5.10
CA ARG A 123 4.72 -3.90 5.10
C ARG A 123 4.45 -2.67 4.21
N LEU A 124 3.18 -2.34 4.03
CA LEU A 124 2.72 -1.18 3.27
C LEU A 124 2.23 -0.09 4.22
N PRO A 125 2.46 1.20 3.90
CA PRO A 125 1.86 2.29 4.65
C PRO A 125 0.33 2.24 4.58
N LEU A 126 -0.31 2.46 5.72
CA LEU A 126 -1.76 2.61 5.83
C LEU A 126 -2.08 3.99 6.40
N PHE A 127 -2.91 4.74 5.70
CA PHE A 127 -3.45 6.01 6.18
C PHE A 127 -4.86 5.78 6.74
N VAL A 128 -5.05 6.11 8.00
CA VAL A 128 -6.35 5.97 8.68
C VAL A 128 -6.97 7.34 8.89
N ILE A 129 -8.23 7.50 8.53
CA ILE A 129 -8.99 8.75 8.68
C ILE A 129 -10.23 8.48 9.52
N GLY A 130 -10.43 9.25 10.59
CA GLY A 130 -11.62 9.22 11.41
C GLY A 130 -12.74 10.08 10.82
N GLU A 131 -13.61 9.49 10.00
CA GLU A 131 -14.60 10.24 9.19
C GLU A 131 -15.68 10.93 10.03
N TRP A 132 -15.90 10.52 11.28
CA TRP A 132 -16.94 11.06 12.19
C TRP A 132 -16.55 12.35 12.89
N GLN A 133 -15.29 12.76 12.85
CA GLN A 133 -14.80 13.99 13.47
C GLN A 133 -14.68 15.13 12.46
N ARG A 134 -14.73 16.36 12.94
CA ARG A 134 -14.53 17.56 12.12
C ARG A 134 -13.61 18.53 12.87
N PRO A 135 -12.41 18.82 12.36
CA PRO A 135 -11.80 18.24 11.16
C PRO A 135 -11.51 16.72 11.32
N ALA A 136 -11.52 15.97 10.23
CA ALA A 136 -11.29 14.54 10.26
C ALA A 136 -9.80 14.25 10.57
N PRO A 137 -9.48 13.65 11.72
CA PRO A 137 -8.11 13.33 12.07
C PRO A 137 -7.57 12.25 11.15
N MET A 138 -6.26 12.31 10.87
CA MET A 138 -5.56 11.36 10.01
C MET A 138 -4.29 10.87 10.68
N TRP A 139 -4.01 9.59 10.50
CA TRP A 139 -2.80 8.93 10.97
C TRP A 139 -2.12 8.16 9.84
N GLU A 140 -0.81 8.07 9.90
CA GLU A 140 -0.02 7.12 9.13
C GLU A 140 0.38 5.96 10.04
N VAL A 141 0.13 4.75 9.60
CA VAL A 141 0.57 3.50 10.22
C VAL A 141 1.59 2.89 9.29
N ALA A 142 2.80 2.64 9.76
CA ALA A 142 3.88 2.14 8.93
C ALA A 142 4.73 1.09 9.67
N TRP A 143 5.43 0.27 8.91
CA TRP A 143 6.44 -0.62 9.44
C TRP A 143 7.79 0.11 9.46
N LEU A 144 8.31 0.36 10.64
CA LEU A 144 9.55 1.09 10.85
C LEU A 144 10.37 0.42 11.95
N ASP A 145 11.66 0.21 11.71
CA ASP A 145 12.61 -0.35 12.68
C ASP A 145 12.15 -1.67 13.32
N GLY A 146 11.54 -2.54 12.52
CA GLY A 146 11.11 -3.87 12.97
C GLY A 146 9.77 -3.90 13.70
N ALA A 147 9.03 -2.79 13.78
CA ALA A 147 7.75 -2.68 14.47
C ALA A 147 6.73 -1.84 13.68
N VAL A 148 5.45 -1.99 14.03
CA VAL A 148 4.40 -1.08 13.56
C VAL A 148 4.45 0.20 14.38
N ARG A 149 4.55 1.32 13.70
CA ARG A 149 4.57 2.67 14.27
C ARG A 149 3.42 3.49 13.74
N ILE A 150 2.94 4.43 14.55
CA ILE A 150 1.85 5.34 14.21
C ILE A 150 2.32 6.77 14.40
N ARG A 151 1.87 7.66 13.53
CA ARG A 151 1.99 9.10 13.74
C ARG A 151 0.74 9.83 13.26
N SER A 152 0.46 10.97 13.89
CA SER A 152 -0.58 11.88 13.43
C SER A 152 -0.10 12.64 12.20
N ILE A 153 -1.02 12.83 11.24
CA ILE A 153 -0.85 13.72 10.10
C ILE A 153 -1.89 14.83 10.25
N GLY A 154 -1.42 16.06 10.48
CA GLY A 154 -2.28 17.24 10.59
C GLY A 154 -2.97 17.59 9.28
N GLU A 155 -3.85 18.60 9.34
CA GLU A 155 -4.66 19.04 8.20
C GLU A 155 -3.83 19.59 7.04
N VAL A 156 -2.66 20.13 7.34
CA VAL A 156 -1.81 20.91 6.41
C VAL A 156 -0.39 20.32 6.33
N GLY A 157 -0.22 19.03 6.59
CA GLY A 157 1.10 18.40 6.46
C GLY A 157 1.98 18.49 7.70
N GLU A 158 1.48 19.00 8.84
CA GLU A 158 2.18 18.86 10.12
C GLU A 158 2.25 17.39 10.52
N ILE A 159 3.46 16.88 10.57
CA ILE A 159 3.72 15.47 10.88
C ILE A 159 4.12 15.36 12.33
N GLY A 160 3.36 14.63 13.12
CA GLY A 160 3.70 14.29 14.48
C GLY A 160 4.84 13.26 14.56
N PRO A 161 5.43 13.07 15.76
CA PRO A 161 6.41 12.01 15.98
C PRO A 161 5.77 10.63 15.81
N TRP A 162 6.62 9.63 15.48
CA TRP A 162 6.22 8.23 15.49
C TRP A 162 5.96 7.76 16.92
N GLN A 163 4.93 6.93 17.08
CA GLN A 163 4.52 6.33 18.33
C GLN A 163 4.41 4.81 18.16
N ASP A 164 4.56 4.09 19.27
CA ASP A 164 4.42 2.64 19.32
C ASP A 164 2.96 2.19 19.22
#